data_734bf1fd4cd8f18e7961ebc6e4f1b920
#
_entry.id   734bf1fd4cd8f18e7961ebc6e4f1b920
#
_cell.length_a   1.000
_cell.length_b   1.000
_cell.length_c   1.000
_cell.angle_alpha   90.00
_cell.angle_beta   90.00
_cell.angle_gamma   90.00
#
_symmetry.space_group_name_H-M   'P 1'
#
loop_
_entity.id
_entity.type
_entity.pdbx_description
1 polymer ?
#
loop_
_entity_poly.entity_id
_entity_poly.type
_entity_poly.pdbx_seq_one_letter_code
_entity_poly.pdbx_strand_id
1 'polypeptide(L)'
;MMTKNGNKYLAFALCVITTSVNIQGPLYALYAQNDGYGVLATTIAFSFYVLGVIPVLLAFGGLSDRIGRRKTILIALGLSIAATALMMFYPYTRALAAARFMLGVGTALMAATATAYMIELIGASNTARATTWVTASTTVGFGLGPVLTTVSLLAYESPQPASFYFLLISAFLSIFLVWQLPETAPKQDTFGTMLKLPYFNRDVLWFGGAILICWATTGLVLSVIPSVLAAHGLGKYAGISSMLAISCGLLFQPIARKLDPKVSTKIGILILLPSYALLTWGALNANLPAILLAAFLASSSCYGFVYLGGLSGVARSAGNEQARASAGYFLMAYLGFSVPVIVTGLIVDRYGTSLAFYAFGLFLLLGALILFGSQFNLATNRNSHFDV
;
A
#
# COMPACT_ATOMS: atom_id res chain seq x y z
N MET A 1 -2.54 -30.40 17.32
CA MET A 1 -1.91 -29.74 18.46
C MET A 1 -1.64 -28.29 18.09
N MET A 2 -2.39 -27.32 18.65
CA MET A 2 -2.16 -25.89 18.35
C MET A 2 -0.80 -25.50 18.92
N THR A 3 0.10 -25.01 18.08
CA THR A 3 1.41 -24.55 18.54
C THR A 3 1.22 -23.29 19.39
N LYS A 4 1.69 -23.32 20.65
CA LYS A 4 1.54 -22.25 21.68
C LYS A 4 1.95 -20.84 21.17
N ASN A 5 2.69 -20.75 20.05
CA ASN A 5 3.20 -19.52 19.45
C ASN A 5 2.80 -19.34 17.98
N GLY A 6 1.78 -20.04 17.48
CA GLY A 6 1.41 -20.01 16.05
C GLY A 6 1.07 -18.60 15.53
N ASN A 7 0.41 -17.79 16.36
CA ASN A 7 0.12 -16.39 16.05
C ASN A 7 1.37 -15.52 15.86
N LYS A 8 2.41 -15.76 16.66
CA LYS A 8 3.69 -15.02 16.56
C LYS A 8 4.45 -15.42 15.30
N TYR A 9 4.46 -16.71 14.95
CA TYR A 9 5.10 -17.21 13.72
C TYR A 9 4.45 -16.65 12.48
N LEU A 10 3.11 -16.66 12.43
CA LEU A 10 2.39 -16.03 11.34
C LEU A 10 2.63 -14.52 11.29
N ALA A 11 2.54 -13.79 12.41
CA ALA A 11 2.79 -12.37 12.47
C ALA A 11 4.20 -11.99 11.98
N PHE A 12 5.22 -12.77 12.35
CA PHE A 12 6.59 -12.58 11.85
C PHE A 12 6.66 -12.77 10.32
N ALA A 13 6.03 -13.82 9.79
CA ALA A 13 5.98 -14.06 8.36
C ALA A 13 5.27 -12.93 7.60
N LEU A 14 4.14 -12.42 8.13
CA LEU A 14 3.44 -11.28 7.55
C LEU A 14 4.31 -10.01 7.54
N CYS A 15 5.03 -9.76 8.62
CA CYS A 15 5.99 -8.65 8.72
C CYS A 15 7.09 -8.78 7.67
N VAL A 16 7.68 -9.97 7.49
CA VAL A 16 8.74 -10.22 6.50
C VAL A 16 8.23 -10.04 5.08
N ILE A 17 7.04 -10.59 4.73
CA ILE A 17 6.44 -10.40 3.40
C ILE A 17 6.23 -8.91 3.11
N THR A 18 5.68 -8.16 4.06
CA THR A 18 5.42 -6.72 3.86
C THR A 18 6.69 -5.88 3.87
N THR A 19 7.72 -6.29 4.60
CA THR A 19 9.07 -5.68 4.54
C THR A 19 9.65 -5.79 3.13
N SER A 20 9.50 -6.94 2.46
CA SER A 20 10.00 -7.14 1.10
C SER A 20 9.35 -6.21 0.07
N VAL A 21 8.11 -5.76 0.32
CA VAL A 21 7.36 -4.93 -0.65
C VAL A 21 8.01 -3.58 -0.93
N ASN A 22 8.62 -2.95 0.07
CA ASN A 22 9.16 -1.60 -0.07
C ASN A 22 10.67 -1.49 0.23
N ILE A 23 11.34 -2.61 0.49
CA ILE A 23 12.78 -2.63 0.81
C ILE A 23 13.65 -2.01 -0.29
N GLN A 24 13.22 -2.10 -1.55
CA GLN A 24 13.91 -1.54 -2.71
C GLN A 24 13.59 -0.05 -2.95
N GLY A 25 12.66 0.56 -2.19
CA GLY A 25 12.22 1.94 -2.41
C GLY A 25 13.37 2.96 -2.54
N PRO A 26 14.37 2.97 -1.62
CA PRO A 26 15.51 3.88 -1.71
C PRO A 26 16.43 3.64 -2.92
N LEU A 27 16.30 2.51 -3.61
CA LEU A 27 17.18 2.12 -4.73
C LEU A 27 16.60 2.49 -6.10
N TYR A 28 15.35 2.96 -6.19
CA TYR A 28 14.70 3.25 -7.48
C TYR A 28 15.51 4.22 -8.33
N ALA A 29 15.92 5.34 -7.74
CA ALA A 29 16.73 6.33 -8.45
C ALA A 29 18.09 5.78 -8.87
N LEU A 30 18.75 5.00 -8.02
CA LEU A 30 20.05 4.40 -8.30
C LEU A 30 19.98 3.44 -9.50
N TYR A 31 18.97 2.55 -9.52
CA TYR A 31 18.81 1.58 -10.62
C TYR A 31 18.48 2.29 -11.94
N ALA A 32 17.61 3.30 -11.92
CA ALA A 32 17.29 4.06 -13.12
C ALA A 32 18.50 4.84 -13.66
N GLN A 33 19.27 5.48 -12.78
CA GLN A 33 20.49 6.20 -13.16
C GLN A 33 21.53 5.25 -13.78
N ASN A 34 21.76 4.08 -13.19
CA ASN A 34 22.68 3.08 -13.71
C ASN A 34 22.29 2.57 -15.10
N ASP A 35 20.99 2.50 -15.38
CA ASP A 35 20.43 2.06 -16.67
C ASP A 35 20.32 3.21 -17.70
N GLY A 36 20.60 4.46 -17.31
CA GLY A 36 20.38 5.65 -18.13
C GLY A 36 18.90 6.02 -18.31
N TYR A 37 18.03 5.62 -17.39
CA TYR A 37 16.61 5.90 -17.41
C TYR A 37 16.25 7.07 -16.50
N GLY A 38 15.10 7.71 -16.80
CA GLY A 38 14.53 8.78 -16.00
C GLY A 38 13.49 8.29 -14.95
N VAL A 39 12.75 9.25 -14.42
CA VAL A 39 11.72 9.04 -13.39
C VAL A 39 10.54 8.23 -13.93
N LEU A 40 10.20 8.35 -15.21
CA LEU A 40 9.15 7.53 -15.85
C LEU A 40 9.43 6.04 -15.67
N ALA A 41 10.67 5.60 -15.88
CA ALA A 41 11.02 4.20 -15.75
C ALA A 41 10.84 3.69 -14.31
N THR A 42 11.19 4.50 -13.31
CA THR A 42 10.97 4.15 -11.89
C THR A 42 9.49 4.05 -11.54
N THR A 43 8.67 4.98 -12.05
CA THR A 43 7.22 4.97 -11.80
C THR A 43 6.50 3.83 -12.51
N ILE A 44 6.93 3.46 -13.71
CA ILE A 44 6.45 2.25 -14.40
C ILE A 44 6.85 1.01 -13.60
N ALA A 45 8.13 0.85 -13.24
CA ALA A 45 8.59 -0.30 -12.46
C ALA A 45 7.83 -0.41 -11.12
N PHE A 46 7.61 0.70 -10.43
CA PHE A 46 6.77 0.77 -9.23
C PHE A 46 5.35 0.25 -9.48
N SER A 47 4.73 0.64 -10.59
CA SER A 47 3.35 0.30 -10.95
C SER A 47 3.15 -1.17 -11.32
N PHE A 48 4.21 -1.92 -11.66
CA PHE A 48 4.15 -3.37 -11.88
C PHE A 48 3.67 -4.13 -10.63
N TYR A 49 3.85 -3.56 -9.44
CA TYR A 49 3.24 -4.08 -8.22
C TYR A 49 1.71 -4.16 -8.32
N VAL A 50 1.09 -3.12 -8.85
CA VAL A 50 -0.36 -3.05 -9.01
C VAL A 50 -0.86 -4.07 -10.03
N LEU A 51 -0.10 -4.30 -11.11
CA LEU A 51 -0.40 -5.36 -12.10
C LEU A 51 -0.36 -6.76 -11.46
N GLY A 52 0.46 -6.97 -10.45
CA GLY A 52 0.47 -8.22 -9.68
C GLY A 52 -0.69 -8.32 -8.70
N VAL A 53 -1.04 -7.22 -8.02
CA VAL A 53 -2.08 -7.21 -6.98
C VAL A 53 -3.48 -7.37 -7.54
N ILE A 54 -3.85 -6.58 -8.56
CA ILE A 54 -5.24 -6.50 -9.04
C ILE A 54 -5.79 -7.85 -9.52
N PRO A 55 -5.11 -8.63 -10.39
CA PRO A 55 -5.62 -9.91 -10.84
C PRO A 55 -5.82 -10.91 -9.69
N VAL A 56 -4.90 -10.92 -8.73
CA VAL A 56 -5.00 -11.83 -7.57
C VAL A 56 -6.15 -11.41 -6.66
N LEU A 57 -6.33 -10.14 -6.41
CA LEU A 57 -7.42 -9.62 -5.57
C LEU A 57 -8.79 -9.96 -6.16
N LEU A 58 -8.95 -9.84 -7.50
CA LEU A 58 -10.22 -10.06 -8.19
C LEU A 58 -10.51 -11.54 -8.45
N ALA A 59 -9.49 -12.33 -8.85
CA ALA A 59 -9.67 -13.68 -9.32
C ALA A 59 -9.28 -14.77 -8.31
N PHE A 60 -8.43 -14.46 -7.32
CA PHE A 60 -7.85 -15.44 -6.41
C PHE A 60 -8.11 -15.19 -4.93
N GLY A 61 -9.08 -14.32 -4.59
CA GLY A 61 -9.42 -13.99 -3.20
C GLY A 61 -9.85 -15.20 -2.34
N GLY A 62 -10.33 -16.27 -2.97
CA GLY A 62 -10.68 -17.57 -2.32
C GLY A 62 -9.64 -18.68 -2.50
N LEU A 63 -8.46 -18.38 -3.07
CA LEU A 63 -7.45 -19.39 -3.36
C LEU A 63 -7.00 -20.14 -2.12
N SER A 64 -6.81 -19.45 -1.01
CA SER A 64 -6.37 -20.04 0.25
C SER A 64 -7.36 -21.03 0.86
N ASP A 65 -8.65 -20.92 0.53
CA ASP A 65 -9.68 -21.88 0.93
C ASP A 65 -9.53 -23.21 0.18
N ARG A 66 -8.95 -23.18 -1.04
CA ARG A 66 -8.76 -24.34 -1.91
C ARG A 66 -7.43 -25.05 -1.69
N ILE A 67 -6.32 -24.28 -1.72
CA ILE A 67 -4.97 -24.86 -1.65
C ILE A 67 -4.44 -24.98 -0.23
N GLY A 68 -5.06 -24.25 0.73
CA GLY A 68 -4.68 -24.20 2.13
C GLY A 68 -4.08 -22.87 2.56
N ARG A 69 -4.34 -22.49 3.82
CA ARG A 69 -3.84 -21.23 4.40
C ARG A 69 -2.31 -21.18 4.46
N ARG A 70 -1.71 -22.23 5.02
CA ARG A 70 -0.26 -22.37 5.16
C ARG A 70 0.45 -22.32 3.81
N LYS A 71 -0.03 -23.08 2.84
CA LYS A 71 0.56 -23.12 1.50
C LYS A 71 0.54 -21.75 0.82
N THR A 72 -0.56 -21.01 0.96
CA THR A 72 -0.68 -19.65 0.39
C THR A 72 0.34 -18.69 0.98
N ILE A 73 0.57 -18.72 2.30
CA ILE A 73 1.61 -17.89 2.96
C ILE A 73 3.02 -18.33 2.52
N LEU A 74 3.27 -19.64 2.38
CA LEU A 74 4.56 -20.14 1.88
C LEU A 74 4.85 -19.69 0.44
N ILE A 75 3.83 -19.67 -0.43
CA ILE A 75 3.95 -19.14 -1.80
C ILE A 75 4.30 -17.64 -1.76
N ALA A 76 3.62 -16.85 -0.91
CA ALA A 76 3.92 -15.43 -0.76
C ALA A 76 5.36 -15.18 -0.25
N LEU A 77 5.86 -15.98 0.69
CA LEU A 77 7.26 -15.94 1.15
C LEU A 77 8.23 -16.32 0.01
N GLY A 78 7.92 -17.37 -0.74
CA GLY A 78 8.72 -17.81 -1.90
C GLY A 78 8.84 -16.71 -2.96
N LEU A 79 7.74 -16.01 -3.26
CA LEU A 79 7.74 -14.86 -4.17
C LEU A 79 8.57 -13.69 -3.61
N SER A 80 8.52 -13.43 -2.30
CA SER A 80 9.35 -12.41 -1.65
C SER A 80 10.84 -12.73 -1.74
N ILE A 81 11.22 -13.99 -1.53
CA ILE A 81 12.60 -14.48 -1.70
C ILE A 81 13.05 -14.32 -3.14
N ALA A 82 12.24 -14.82 -4.09
CA ALA A 82 12.59 -14.78 -5.51
C ALA A 82 12.71 -13.34 -6.03
N ALA A 83 11.81 -12.44 -5.61
CA ALA A 83 11.88 -11.02 -5.96
C ALA A 83 13.14 -10.34 -5.39
N THR A 84 13.49 -10.62 -4.12
CA THR A 84 14.68 -10.05 -3.48
C THR A 84 15.96 -10.60 -4.10
N ALA A 85 16.01 -11.90 -4.36
CA ALA A 85 17.13 -12.54 -5.06
C ALA A 85 17.30 -11.98 -6.47
N LEU A 86 16.20 -11.78 -7.22
CA LEU A 86 16.24 -11.18 -8.54
C LEU A 86 16.90 -9.79 -8.52
N MET A 87 16.50 -8.92 -7.59
CA MET A 87 17.10 -7.58 -7.45
C MET A 87 18.56 -7.63 -6.95
N MET A 88 18.91 -8.65 -6.16
CA MET A 88 20.27 -8.84 -5.66
C MET A 88 21.24 -9.28 -6.77
N PHE A 89 20.79 -10.18 -7.67
CA PHE A 89 21.63 -10.65 -8.77
C PHE A 89 21.59 -9.71 -9.99
N TYR A 90 20.49 -9.00 -10.18
CA TYR A 90 20.25 -8.12 -11.32
C TYR A 90 19.74 -6.75 -10.84
N PRO A 91 20.63 -5.85 -10.37
CA PRO A 91 20.28 -4.53 -9.83
C PRO A 91 19.94 -3.52 -10.94
N TYR A 92 18.94 -3.84 -11.77
CA TYR A 92 18.51 -3.07 -12.94
C TYR A 92 16.99 -2.76 -12.85
N THR A 93 16.57 -1.70 -13.50
CA THR A 93 15.16 -1.25 -13.51
C THR A 93 14.20 -2.32 -14.05
N ARG A 94 14.60 -3.11 -15.04
CA ARG A 94 13.76 -4.20 -15.57
C ARG A 94 13.57 -5.33 -14.56
N ALA A 95 14.62 -5.71 -13.86
CA ALA A 95 14.53 -6.70 -12.77
C ALA A 95 13.68 -6.17 -11.61
N LEU A 96 13.82 -4.88 -11.29
CA LEU A 96 12.94 -4.20 -10.33
C LEU A 96 11.45 -4.32 -10.71
N ALA A 97 11.10 -4.06 -11.99
CA ALA A 97 9.71 -4.19 -12.46
C ALA A 97 9.18 -5.63 -12.28
N ALA A 98 9.97 -6.65 -12.67
CA ALA A 98 9.59 -8.06 -12.48
C ALA A 98 9.47 -8.41 -10.99
N ALA A 99 10.40 -7.97 -10.15
CA ALA A 99 10.34 -8.15 -8.71
C ALA A 99 9.08 -7.49 -8.11
N ARG A 100 8.74 -6.27 -8.51
CA ARG A 100 7.53 -5.56 -8.10
C ARG A 100 6.26 -6.33 -8.45
N PHE A 101 6.18 -6.92 -9.66
CA PHE A 101 5.07 -7.79 -10.03
C PHE A 101 4.95 -8.99 -9.10
N MET A 102 6.05 -9.71 -8.85
CA MET A 102 6.08 -10.86 -7.95
C MET A 102 5.65 -10.49 -6.52
N LEU A 103 6.14 -9.36 -6.01
CA LEU A 103 5.77 -8.82 -4.69
C LEU A 103 4.29 -8.43 -4.64
N GLY A 104 3.73 -7.91 -5.73
CA GLY A 104 2.29 -7.62 -5.85
C GLY A 104 1.45 -8.89 -5.72
N VAL A 105 1.79 -9.93 -6.47
CA VAL A 105 1.11 -11.24 -6.37
C VAL A 105 1.21 -11.80 -4.94
N GLY A 106 2.42 -11.83 -4.37
CA GLY A 106 2.67 -12.36 -3.02
C GLY A 106 1.89 -11.61 -1.94
N THR A 107 1.87 -10.27 -2.01
CA THR A 107 1.14 -9.43 -1.05
C THR A 107 -0.37 -9.63 -1.14
N ALA A 108 -0.92 -9.76 -2.34
CA ALA A 108 -2.35 -9.99 -2.51
C ALA A 108 -2.78 -11.37 -1.99
N LEU A 109 -1.98 -12.42 -2.23
CA LEU A 109 -2.19 -13.75 -1.66
C LEU A 109 -2.12 -13.73 -0.13
N MET A 110 -1.13 -13.03 0.43
CA MET A 110 -1.00 -12.85 1.87
C MET A 110 -2.22 -12.11 2.44
N ALA A 111 -2.61 -10.98 1.86
CA ALA A 111 -3.71 -10.15 2.35
C ALA A 111 -5.05 -10.90 2.36
N ALA A 112 -5.31 -11.70 1.33
CA ALA A 112 -6.51 -12.55 1.25
C ALA A 112 -6.54 -13.67 2.29
N THR A 113 -5.40 -14.06 2.84
CA THR A 113 -5.26 -15.24 3.71
C THR A 113 -5.02 -14.88 5.18
N ALA A 114 -4.28 -13.80 5.43
CA ALA A 114 -3.69 -13.48 6.73
C ALA A 114 -4.70 -13.40 7.88
N THR A 115 -5.81 -12.69 7.68
CA THR A 115 -6.80 -12.47 8.75
C THR A 115 -7.53 -13.77 9.09
N ALA A 116 -7.97 -14.52 8.07
CA ALA A 116 -8.64 -15.79 8.29
C ALA A 116 -7.72 -16.78 9.01
N TYR A 117 -6.49 -16.92 8.54
CA TYR A 117 -5.52 -17.83 9.16
C TYR A 117 -5.18 -17.42 10.61
N MET A 118 -5.04 -16.11 10.87
CA MET A 118 -4.79 -15.62 12.23
C MET A 118 -5.98 -15.90 13.17
N ILE A 119 -7.23 -15.74 12.70
CA ILE A 119 -8.44 -16.08 13.47
C ILE A 119 -8.47 -17.59 13.77
N GLU A 120 -8.17 -18.43 12.80
CA GLU A 120 -8.14 -19.88 12.95
C GLU A 120 -7.07 -20.34 13.95
N LEU A 121 -5.92 -19.64 14.02
CA LEU A 121 -4.84 -19.92 14.98
C LEU A 121 -5.12 -19.43 16.41
N ILE A 122 -5.81 -18.30 16.56
CA ILE A 122 -6.09 -17.68 17.89
C ILE A 122 -7.41 -18.19 18.48
N GLY A 123 -8.36 -18.56 17.60
CA GLY A 123 -9.73 -18.93 17.92
C GLY A 123 -10.76 -17.84 17.58
N ALA A 124 -11.93 -18.26 17.09
CA ALA A 124 -12.97 -17.39 16.56
C ALA A 124 -13.51 -16.37 17.59
N SER A 125 -13.43 -16.66 18.89
CA SER A 125 -13.83 -15.74 19.96
C SER A 125 -12.93 -14.50 20.09
N ASN A 126 -11.74 -14.50 19.47
CA ASN A 126 -10.72 -13.46 19.60
C ASN A 126 -10.44 -12.70 18.28
N THR A 127 -11.45 -12.50 17.43
CA THR A 127 -11.31 -11.85 16.10
C THR A 127 -10.63 -10.48 16.16
N ALA A 128 -10.98 -9.65 17.15
CA ALA A 128 -10.36 -8.33 17.33
C ALA A 128 -8.84 -8.44 17.58
N ARG A 129 -8.41 -9.42 18.39
CA ARG A 129 -6.99 -9.68 18.66
C ARG A 129 -6.28 -10.20 17.40
N ALA A 130 -6.92 -11.07 16.63
CA ALA A 130 -6.38 -11.57 15.37
C ALA A 130 -6.15 -10.43 14.36
N THR A 131 -7.15 -9.57 14.16
CA THR A 131 -7.05 -8.39 13.29
C THR A 131 -5.93 -7.44 13.75
N THR A 132 -5.78 -7.22 15.07
CA THR A 132 -4.70 -6.39 15.61
C THR A 132 -3.32 -6.97 15.28
N TRP A 133 -3.11 -8.29 15.44
CA TRP A 133 -1.85 -8.93 15.07
C TRP A 133 -1.52 -8.77 13.58
N VAL A 134 -2.50 -8.99 12.70
CA VAL A 134 -2.32 -8.83 11.25
C VAL A 134 -1.99 -7.38 10.90
N THR A 135 -2.80 -6.42 11.38
CA THR A 135 -2.58 -5.00 11.08
C THR A 135 -1.24 -4.50 11.60
N ALA A 136 -0.88 -4.82 12.84
CA ALA A 136 0.37 -4.38 13.43
C ALA A 136 1.58 -4.96 12.68
N SER A 137 1.61 -6.28 12.42
CA SER A 137 2.73 -6.92 11.75
C SER A 137 2.90 -6.43 10.31
N THR A 138 1.81 -6.25 9.55
CA THR A 138 1.88 -5.78 8.17
C THR A 138 2.27 -4.31 8.08
N THR A 139 1.72 -3.46 8.95
CA THR A 139 2.06 -2.01 8.95
C THR A 139 3.51 -1.77 9.35
N VAL A 140 4.01 -2.49 10.36
CA VAL A 140 5.43 -2.43 10.75
C VAL A 140 6.31 -2.88 9.59
N GLY A 141 5.97 -4.00 8.95
CA GLY A 141 6.75 -4.52 7.82
C GLY A 141 6.83 -3.54 6.64
N PHE A 142 5.71 -2.96 6.22
CA PHE A 142 5.70 -1.99 5.11
C PHE A 142 6.65 -0.80 5.33
N GLY A 143 6.80 -0.33 6.57
CA GLY A 143 7.72 0.76 6.92
C GLY A 143 9.15 0.30 7.21
N LEU A 144 9.31 -0.92 7.73
CA LEU A 144 10.62 -1.45 8.11
C LEU A 144 11.54 -1.66 6.90
N GLY A 145 10.99 -2.14 5.78
CA GLY A 145 11.77 -2.39 4.56
C GLY A 145 12.59 -1.19 4.08
N PRO A 146 11.95 -0.05 3.79
CA PRO A 146 12.67 1.14 3.34
C PRO A 146 13.69 1.65 4.38
N VAL A 147 13.39 1.55 5.68
CA VAL A 147 14.30 1.97 6.75
C VAL A 147 15.53 1.09 6.80
N LEU A 148 15.38 -0.22 6.71
CA LEU A 148 16.53 -1.15 6.68
C LEU A 148 17.47 -0.84 5.52
N THR A 149 16.92 -0.52 4.35
CA THR A 149 17.74 -0.13 3.21
C THR A 149 18.39 1.23 3.42
N THR A 150 17.67 2.22 3.97
CA THR A 150 18.28 3.51 4.34
C THR A 150 19.45 3.34 5.30
N VAL A 151 19.28 2.56 6.38
CA VAL A 151 20.37 2.29 7.33
C VAL A 151 21.55 1.59 6.65
N SER A 152 21.28 0.64 5.76
CA SER A 152 22.33 -0.04 4.99
C SER A 152 23.10 0.93 4.09
N LEU A 153 22.40 1.84 3.39
CA LEU A 153 23.01 2.84 2.50
C LEU A 153 23.77 3.94 3.24
N LEU A 154 23.35 4.26 4.48
CA LEU A 154 24.09 5.18 5.34
C LEU A 154 25.43 4.58 5.81
N ALA A 155 25.48 3.26 6.01
CA ALA A 155 26.70 2.56 6.37
C ALA A 155 27.63 2.33 5.15
N TYR A 156 27.04 1.91 4.02
CA TYR A 156 27.76 1.63 2.78
C TYR A 156 26.83 1.76 1.58
N GLU A 157 27.16 2.64 0.65
CA GLU A 157 26.40 2.83 -0.59
C GLU A 157 26.63 1.64 -1.54
N SER A 158 25.58 0.89 -1.83
CA SER A 158 25.63 -0.28 -2.71
C SER A 158 24.30 -0.48 -3.41
N PRO A 159 24.28 -0.90 -4.68
CA PRO A 159 23.06 -1.35 -5.35
C PRO A 159 22.51 -2.67 -4.76
N GLN A 160 23.31 -3.35 -3.93
CA GLN A 160 22.98 -4.59 -3.22
C GLN A 160 23.16 -4.37 -1.71
N PRO A 161 22.27 -3.63 -1.06
CA PRO A 161 22.42 -3.26 0.35
C PRO A 161 22.32 -4.47 1.28
N ALA A 162 22.94 -4.37 2.45
CA ALA A 162 22.92 -5.42 3.48
C ALA A 162 21.49 -5.80 3.93
N SER A 163 20.53 -4.88 3.77
CA SER A 163 19.10 -5.14 4.05
C SER A 163 18.53 -6.32 3.26
N PHE A 164 19.02 -6.57 2.03
CA PHE A 164 18.56 -7.72 1.23
C PHE A 164 18.98 -9.05 1.84
N TYR A 165 20.21 -9.16 2.35
CA TYR A 165 20.68 -10.37 3.05
C TYR A 165 19.87 -10.60 4.32
N PHE A 166 19.62 -9.54 5.10
CA PHE A 166 18.79 -9.62 6.30
C PHE A 166 17.38 -10.09 5.98
N LEU A 167 16.77 -9.56 4.90
CA LEU A 167 15.45 -10.00 4.47
C LEU A 167 15.43 -11.46 4.04
N LEU A 168 16.41 -11.92 3.25
CA LEU A 168 16.48 -13.32 2.81
C LEU A 168 16.61 -14.27 3.99
N ILE A 169 17.50 -13.97 4.95
CA ILE A 169 17.64 -14.79 6.18
C ILE A 169 16.32 -14.83 6.95
N SER A 170 15.66 -13.68 7.13
CA SER A 170 14.37 -13.58 7.82
C SER A 170 13.26 -14.32 7.07
N ALA A 171 13.28 -14.32 5.74
CA ALA A 171 12.30 -15.01 4.92
C ALA A 171 12.48 -16.54 4.97
N PHE A 172 13.71 -17.05 4.93
CA PHE A 172 13.97 -18.48 5.13
C PHE A 172 13.59 -18.94 6.55
N LEU A 173 13.89 -18.14 7.56
CA LEU A 173 13.42 -18.41 8.93
C LEU A 173 11.89 -18.43 8.99
N SER A 174 11.22 -17.49 8.31
CA SER A 174 9.75 -17.44 8.23
C SER A 174 9.17 -18.69 7.57
N ILE A 175 9.78 -19.20 6.49
CA ILE A 175 9.36 -20.44 5.85
C ILE A 175 9.42 -21.59 6.87
N PHE A 176 10.55 -21.72 7.60
CA PHE A 176 10.72 -22.76 8.61
C PHE A 176 9.66 -22.65 9.74
N LEU A 177 9.37 -21.44 10.22
CA LEU A 177 8.37 -21.21 11.26
C LEU A 177 6.94 -21.49 10.76
N VAL A 178 6.60 -21.02 9.54
CA VAL A 178 5.27 -21.24 8.94
C VAL A 178 5.04 -22.70 8.61
N TRP A 179 6.10 -23.45 8.25
CA TRP A 179 5.98 -24.89 7.98
C TRP A 179 5.50 -25.67 9.22
N GLN A 180 5.81 -25.19 10.43
CA GLN A 180 5.37 -25.79 11.69
C GLN A 180 3.90 -25.50 12.03
N LEU A 181 3.26 -24.54 11.32
CA LEU A 181 1.88 -24.20 11.58
C LEU A 181 0.93 -25.26 11.02
N PRO A 182 -0.23 -25.52 11.67
CA PRO A 182 -1.23 -26.42 11.15
C PRO A 182 -1.84 -25.87 9.87
N GLU A 183 -2.24 -26.74 8.93
CA GLU A 183 -3.12 -26.38 7.86
C GLU A 183 -4.56 -26.33 8.39
N THR A 184 -5.20 -25.18 8.28
CA THR A 184 -6.51 -24.93 8.92
C THR A 184 -7.63 -24.66 7.93
N ALA A 185 -7.33 -24.64 6.62
CA ALA A 185 -8.36 -24.39 5.61
C ALA A 185 -9.52 -25.40 5.72
N PRO A 186 -10.78 -24.94 5.71
CA PRO A 186 -11.91 -25.84 5.71
C PRO A 186 -11.88 -26.68 4.43
N LYS A 187 -12.09 -28.00 4.55
CA LYS A 187 -12.38 -28.86 3.41
C LYS A 187 -13.80 -28.55 2.93
N GLN A 188 -13.94 -27.64 1.99
CA GLN A 188 -15.24 -27.36 1.36
C GLN A 188 -15.33 -28.08 0.02
N ASP A 189 -16.34 -28.91 -0.15
CA ASP A 189 -16.65 -29.60 -1.40
C ASP A 189 -17.34 -28.68 -2.43
N THR A 190 -17.83 -27.51 -2.00
CA THR A 190 -18.47 -26.50 -2.86
C THR A 190 -17.67 -25.22 -2.87
N PHE A 191 -16.92 -25.02 -3.93
CA PHE A 191 -16.19 -23.78 -4.16
C PHE A 191 -17.11 -22.74 -4.83
N GLY A 192 -17.38 -21.64 -4.16
CA GLY A 192 -18.00 -20.47 -4.77
C GLY A 192 -17.18 -19.91 -5.94
N THR A 193 -17.77 -19.02 -6.74
CA THR A 193 -17.09 -18.36 -7.85
C THR A 193 -15.83 -17.64 -7.39
N MET A 194 -14.67 -17.96 -8.01
CA MET A 194 -13.39 -17.33 -7.69
C MET A 194 -13.38 -15.85 -8.06
N LEU A 195 -14.03 -15.51 -9.17
CA LEU A 195 -14.04 -14.16 -9.72
C LEU A 195 -15.05 -13.29 -8.97
N LYS A 196 -14.56 -12.30 -8.25
CA LYS A 196 -15.37 -11.28 -7.57
C LYS A 196 -15.32 -9.99 -8.38
N LEU A 197 -16.22 -9.85 -9.36
CA LEU A 197 -16.35 -8.61 -10.11
C LEU A 197 -16.64 -7.44 -9.17
N PRO A 198 -15.96 -6.30 -9.33
CA PRO A 198 -16.17 -5.13 -8.50
C PRO A 198 -17.63 -4.65 -8.61
N TYR A 199 -18.20 -4.21 -7.49
CA TYR A 199 -19.50 -3.56 -7.43
C TYR A 199 -19.31 -2.09 -7.11
N PHE A 200 -20.00 -1.23 -7.85
CA PHE A 200 -19.95 0.21 -7.68
C PHE A 200 -21.36 0.76 -7.46
N ASN A 201 -21.57 1.39 -6.33
CA ASN A 201 -22.68 2.31 -6.09
C ASN A 201 -22.12 3.72 -5.87
N ARG A 202 -23.00 4.70 -5.66
CA ARG A 202 -22.60 6.09 -5.49
C ARG A 202 -21.64 6.31 -4.30
N ASP A 203 -21.89 5.66 -3.18
CA ASP A 203 -21.02 5.75 -1.99
C ASP A 203 -19.67 5.06 -2.24
N VAL A 204 -19.66 3.89 -2.89
CA VAL A 204 -18.41 3.19 -3.27
C VAL A 204 -17.58 4.07 -4.20
N LEU A 205 -18.19 4.76 -5.17
CA LEU A 205 -17.47 5.69 -6.05
C LEU A 205 -16.94 6.90 -5.29
N TRP A 206 -17.69 7.43 -4.33
CA TRP A 206 -17.25 8.57 -3.52
C TRP A 206 -16.07 8.22 -2.61
N PHE A 207 -16.19 7.14 -1.84
CA PHE A 207 -15.10 6.66 -0.98
C PHE A 207 -13.91 6.17 -1.81
N GLY A 208 -14.18 5.54 -2.95
CA GLY A 208 -13.16 5.09 -3.90
C GLY A 208 -12.40 6.26 -4.54
N GLY A 209 -13.08 7.36 -4.89
CA GLY A 209 -12.44 8.58 -5.35
C GLY A 209 -11.53 9.21 -4.28
N ALA A 210 -11.98 9.21 -3.02
CA ALA A 210 -11.17 9.71 -1.91
C ALA A 210 -9.89 8.89 -1.71
N ILE A 211 -9.98 7.56 -1.70
CA ILE A 211 -8.78 6.72 -1.54
C ILE A 211 -7.87 6.80 -2.78
N LEU A 212 -8.44 7.00 -3.97
CA LEU A 212 -7.67 7.17 -5.22
C LEU A 212 -6.71 8.35 -5.11
N ILE A 213 -7.20 9.55 -4.74
CA ILE A 213 -6.34 10.73 -4.61
C ILE A 213 -5.34 10.60 -3.46
N CYS A 214 -5.71 9.95 -2.36
CA CYS A 214 -4.83 9.69 -1.24
C CYS A 214 -3.70 8.72 -1.62
N TRP A 215 -4.03 7.59 -2.25
CA TRP A 215 -3.02 6.62 -2.64
C TRP A 215 -2.17 7.10 -3.82
N ALA A 216 -2.67 8.00 -4.66
CA ALA A 216 -1.85 8.69 -5.65
C ALA A 216 -0.71 9.48 -4.97
N THR A 217 -1.01 10.21 -3.90
CA THR A 217 0.01 10.93 -3.12
C THR A 217 1.01 9.97 -2.46
N THR A 218 0.54 8.86 -1.89
CA THR A 218 1.44 7.83 -1.34
C THR A 218 2.34 7.24 -2.43
N GLY A 219 1.77 6.91 -3.59
CA GLY A 219 2.53 6.40 -4.74
C GLY A 219 3.62 7.36 -5.22
N LEU A 220 3.30 8.67 -5.25
CA LEU A 220 4.27 9.72 -5.57
C LEU A 220 5.42 9.76 -4.56
N VAL A 221 5.12 9.69 -3.26
CA VAL A 221 6.16 9.68 -2.21
C VAL A 221 7.05 8.45 -2.31
N LEU A 222 6.51 7.30 -2.71
CA LEU A 222 7.28 6.05 -2.78
C LEU A 222 8.11 5.90 -4.05
N SER A 223 7.73 6.55 -5.16
CA SER A 223 8.37 6.32 -6.46
C SER A 223 9.06 7.55 -7.04
N VAL A 224 8.49 8.76 -6.85
CA VAL A 224 9.04 10.01 -7.41
C VAL A 224 9.97 10.71 -6.42
N ILE A 225 9.57 10.81 -5.13
CA ILE A 225 10.40 11.48 -4.12
C ILE A 225 11.79 10.87 -3.97
N PRO A 226 12.03 9.55 -4.05
CA PRO A 226 13.38 9.01 -4.06
C PRO A 226 14.27 9.61 -5.15
N SER A 227 13.74 9.81 -6.37
CA SER A 227 14.48 10.42 -7.47
C SER A 227 14.75 11.93 -7.25
N VAL A 228 13.76 12.64 -6.68
CA VAL A 228 13.93 14.06 -6.30
C VAL A 228 14.99 14.21 -5.21
N LEU A 229 14.95 13.36 -4.18
CA LEU A 229 15.98 13.36 -3.12
C LEU A 229 17.36 13.01 -3.67
N ALA A 230 17.45 12.03 -4.58
CA ALA A 230 18.72 11.64 -5.20
C ALA A 230 19.32 12.78 -6.03
N ALA A 231 18.53 13.54 -6.76
CA ALA A 231 18.97 14.71 -7.52
C ALA A 231 19.62 15.79 -6.64
N HIS A 232 19.31 15.81 -5.35
CA HIS A 232 19.88 16.76 -4.37
C HIS A 232 20.89 16.11 -3.40
N GLY A 233 21.39 14.87 -3.71
CA GLY A 233 22.32 14.17 -2.83
C GLY A 233 21.69 13.62 -1.53
N LEU A 234 20.35 13.63 -1.43
CA LEU A 234 19.59 13.17 -0.26
C LEU A 234 18.95 11.79 -0.45
N GLY A 235 19.27 11.08 -1.51
CA GLY A 235 18.64 9.81 -1.90
C GLY A 235 18.64 8.74 -0.79
N LYS A 236 19.70 8.69 0.01
CA LYS A 236 19.82 7.78 1.15
C LYS A 236 18.73 7.94 2.22
N TYR A 237 18.05 9.09 2.28
CA TYR A 237 16.96 9.34 3.24
C TYR A 237 15.57 8.97 2.69
N ALA A 238 15.47 8.54 1.45
CA ALA A 238 14.21 8.20 0.79
C ALA A 238 13.40 7.14 1.54
N GLY A 239 14.06 6.18 2.22
CA GLY A 239 13.36 5.16 2.99
C GLY A 239 12.67 5.71 4.25
N ILE A 240 13.19 6.78 4.85
CA ILE A 240 12.54 7.43 5.99
C ILE A 240 11.24 8.11 5.52
N SER A 241 11.27 8.84 4.40
CA SER A 241 10.06 9.45 3.83
C SER A 241 9.00 8.39 3.48
N SER A 242 9.43 7.25 2.92
CA SER A 242 8.55 6.12 2.59
C SER A 242 7.92 5.50 3.85
N MET A 243 8.70 5.28 4.91
CA MET A 243 8.21 4.76 6.19
C MET A 243 7.17 5.70 6.80
N LEU A 244 7.47 7.00 6.85
CA LEU A 244 6.55 8.00 7.38
C LEU A 244 5.25 8.03 6.58
N ALA A 245 5.31 7.95 5.24
CA ALA A 245 4.15 7.99 4.37
C ALA A 245 3.22 6.77 4.50
N ILE A 246 3.75 5.59 4.86
CA ILE A 246 2.94 4.37 4.92
C ILE A 246 2.50 4.03 6.34
N SER A 247 3.43 4.10 7.31
CA SER A 247 3.22 3.46 8.62
C SER A 247 2.66 4.39 9.69
N CYS A 248 2.92 5.70 9.60
CA CYS A 248 2.51 6.65 10.65
C CYS A 248 1.00 6.89 10.73
N GLY A 249 0.26 6.62 9.65
CA GLY A 249 -1.21 6.70 9.67
C GLY A 249 -1.86 5.81 10.72
N LEU A 250 -1.20 4.72 11.13
CA LEU A 250 -1.67 3.84 12.20
C LEU A 250 -1.94 4.61 13.52
N LEU A 251 -1.16 5.64 13.80
CA LEU A 251 -1.30 6.47 15.02
C LEU A 251 -2.64 7.21 15.08
N PHE A 252 -3.24 7.49 13.93
CA PHE A 252 -4.49 8.25 13.81
C PHE A 252 -5.73 7.35 13.71
N GLN A 253 -5.55 6.05 13.48
CA GLN A 253 -6.66 5.09 13.36
C GLN A 253 -7.57 5.02 14.60
N PRO A 254 -7.08 5.11 15.86
CA PRO A 254 -7.96 5.13 17.03
C PRO A 254 -8.94 6.32 17.03
N ILE A 255 -8.52 7.47 16.49
CA ILE A 255 -9.37 8.66 16.35
C ILE A 255 -10.38 8.44 15.20
N ALA A 256 -9.88 8.00 14.04
CA ALA A 256 -10.71 7.77 12.86
C ALA A 256 -11.83 6.75 13.10
N ARG A 257 -11.58 5.71 13.90
CA ARG A 257 -12.60 4.68 14.27
C ARG A 257 -13.78 5.22 15.06
N LYS A 258 -13.62 6.35 15.75
CA LYS A 258 -14.69 6.99 16.53
C LYS A 258 -15.56 7.92 15.70
N LEU A 259 -15.17 8.23 14.47
CA LEU A 259 -15.84 9.17 13.59
C LEU A 259 -16.82 8.45 12.65
N ASP A 260 -17.84 9.17 12.20
CA ASP A 260 -18.64 8.72 11.06
C ASP A 260 -17.75 8.55 9.82
N PRO A 261 -17.94 7.51 8.99
CA PRO A 261 -17.12 7.25 7.80
C PRO A 261 -16.96 8.43 6.86
N LYS A 262 -18.04 9.18 6.60
CA LYS A 262 -17.99 10.36 5.71
C LYS A 262 -17.22 11.51 6.35
N VAL A 263 -17.36 11.72 7.65
CA VAL A 263 -16.63 12.74 8.40
C VAL A 263 -15.14 12.41 8.43
N SER A 264 -14.78 11.16 8.77
CA SER A 264 -13.40 10.70 8.75
C SER A 264 -12.75 10.93 7.38
N THR A 265 -13.42 10.52 6.30
CA THR A 265 -12.92 10.69 4.93
C THR A 265 -12.72 12.17 4.56
N LYS A 266 -13.69 13.05 4.91
CA LYS A 266 -13.57 14.49 4.66
C LYS A 266 -12.38 15.12 5.40
N ILE A 267 -12.18 14.77 6.66
CA ILE A 267 -11.00 15.23 7.44
C ILE A 267 -9.72 14.79 6.75
N GLY A 268 -9.65 13.54 6.30
CA GLY A 268 -8.48 13.06 5.57
C GLY A 268 -8.20 13.86 4.30
N ILE A 269 -9.22 14.15 3.46
CA ILE A 269 -9.05 14.95 2.25
C ILE A 269 -8.58 16.38 2.59
N LEU A 270 -9.11 16.99 3.66
CA LEU A 270 -8.70 18.32 4.12
C LEU A 270 -7.23 18.36 4.58
N ILE A 271 -6.73 17.28 5.20
CA ILE A 271 -5.33 17.15 5.59
C ILE A 271 -4.43 16.90 4.36
N LEU A 272 -4.93 16.19 3.35
CA LEU A 272 -4.15 15.83 2.17
C LEU A 272 -3.62 17.05 1.42
N LEU A 273 -4.45 18.04 1.17
CA LEU A 273 -4.09 19.21 0.35
C LEU A 273 -2.93 20.02 0.95
N PRO A 274 -2.97 20.46 2.22
CA PRO A 274 -1.84 21.16 2.83
C PRO A 274 -0.61 20.26 2.98
N SER A 275 -0.79 18.95 3.23
CA SER A 275 0.33 17.99 3.26
C SER A 275 1.04 17.95 1.91
N TYR A 276 0.27 17.90 0.82
CA TYR A 276 0.83 17.88 -0.52
C TYR A 276 1.49 19.24 -0.89
N ALA A 277 0.90 20.36 -0.51
CA ALA A 277 1.51 21.67 -0.70
C ALA A 277 2.89 21.77 0.00
N LEU A 278 2.97 21.28 1.24
CA LEU A 278 4.23 21.20 1.99
C LEU A 278 5.23 20.24 1.33
N LEU A 279 4.76 19.09 0.80
CA LEU A 279 5.59 18.14 0.07
C LEU A 279 6.20 18.79 -1.17
N THR A 280 5.38 19.50 -1.95
CA THR A 280 5.80 20.21 -3.16
C THR A 280 6.84 21.28 -2.82
N TRP A 281 6.57 22.10 -1.84
CA TRP A 281 7.52 23.14 -1.40
C TRP A 281 8.85 22.50 -0.94
N GLY A 282 8.78 21.46 -0.10
CA GLY A 282 9.97 20.75 0.38
C GLY A 282 10.78 20.12 -0.74
N ALA A 283 10.09 19.49 -1.71
CA ALA A 283 10.73 18.83 -2.85
C ALA A 283 11.45 19.84 -3.78
N LEU A 284 10.81 20.97 -4.08
CA LEU A 284 11.38 22.02 -4.95
C LEU A 284 12.51 22.81 -4.30
N ASN A 285 12.56 22.88 -2.96
CA ASN A 285 13.59 23.60 -2.21
C ASN A 285 14.62 22.67 -1.53
N ALA A 286 14.64 21.38 -1.90
CA ALA A 286 15.51 20.38 -1.29
C ALA A 286 15.45 20.34 0.26
N ASN A 287 14.29 20.66 0.83
CA ASN A 287 14.09 20.74 2.27
C ASN A 287 13.64 19.39 2.83
N LEU A 288 14.59 18.58 3.29
CA LEU A 288 14.31 17.25 3.83
C LEU A 288 13.32 17.25 5.01
N PRO A 289 13.45 18.11 6.05
CA PRO A 289 12.46 18.17 7.13
C PRO A 289 11.03 18.41 6.66
N ALA A 290 10.82 19.30 5.68
CA ALA A 290 9.51 19.56 5.11
C ALA A 290 8.95 18.34 4.37
N ILE A 291 9.78 17.63 3.59
CA ILE A 291 9.38 16.37 2.91
C ILE A 291 8.96 15.32 3.93
N LEU A 292 9.74 15.15 5.01
CA LEU A 292 9.44 14.16 6.05
C LEU A 292 8.14 14.50 6.79
N LEU A 293 7.95 15.77 7.17
CA LEU A 293 6.71 16.22 7.83
C LEU A 293 5.50 16.05 6.90
N ALA A 294 5.64 16.40 5.63
CA ALA A 294 4.60 16.22 4.62
C ALA A 294 4.22 14.74 4.44
N ALA A 295 5.21 13.85 4.38
CA ALA A 295 4.99 12.41 4.29
C ALA A 295 4.23 11.87 5.52
N PHE A 296 4.59 12.32 6.73
CA PHE A 296 3.89 11.99 7.96
C PHE A 296 2.42 12.47 7.94
N LEU A 297 2.17 13.72 7.55
CA LEU A 297 0.82 14.28 7.45
C LEU A 297 -0.01 13.59 6.36
N ALA A 298 0.59 13.30 5.20
CA ALA A 298 -0.06 12.54 4.14
C ALA A 298 -0.44 11.12 4.62
N SER A 299 0.39 10.47 5.43
CA SER A 299 0.08 9.18 6.04
C SER A 299 -1.13 9.25 6.97
N SER A 300 -1.23 10.29 7.79
CA SER A 300 -2.39 10.52 8.65
C SER A 300 -3.68 10.64 7.83
N SER A 301 -3.64 11.41 6.75
CA SER A 301 -4.73 11.54 5.79
C SER A 301 -5.12 10.20 5.18
N CYS A 302 -4.16 9.55 4.52
CA CYS A 302 -4.39 8.37 3.68
C CYS A 302 -4.73 7.13 4.50
N TYR A 303 -3.85 6.74 5.42
CA TYR A 303 -3.97 5.49 6.19
C TYR A 303 -4.65 5.67 7.54
N GLY A 304 -4.62 6.90 8.09
CA GLY A 304 -5.33 7.24 9.32
C GLY A 304 -6.83 7.38 9.08
N PHE A 305 -7.22 8.35 8.29
CA PHE A 305 -8.61 8.78 8.15
C PHE A 305 -9.32 8.18 6.93
N VAL A 306 -8.77 8.34 5.71
CA VAL A 306 -9.47 7.97 4.47
C VAL A 306 -9.59 6.46 4.31
N TYR A 307 -8.54 5.71 4.60
CA TYR A 307 -8.54 4.25 4.45
C TYR A 307 -9.61 3.60 5.32
N LEU A 308 -9.64 3.93 6.62
CA LEU A 308 -10.62 3.34 7.56
C LEU A 308 -12.02 3.88 7.33
N GLY A 309 -12.15 5.20 7.15
CA GLY A 309 -13.43 5.83 6.86
C GLY A 309 -14.04 5.28 5.58
N GLY A 310 -13.24 5.19 4.51
CA GLY A 310 -13.67 4.67 3.23
C GLY A 310 -14.11 3.21 3.30
N LEU A 311 -13.26 2.33 3.87
CA LEU A 311 -13.59 0.91 3.99
C LEU A 311 -14.85 0.66 4.83
N SER A 312 -14.99 1.39 5.96
CA SER A 312 -16.18 1.30 6.81
C SER A 312 -17.43 1.84 6.12
N GLY A 313 -17.30 2.94 5.36
CA GLY A 313 -18.39 3.53 4.60
C GLY A 313 -18.87 2.62 3.46
N VAL A 314 -17.95 2.03 2.71
CA VAL A 314 -18.25 1.03 1.68
C VAL A 314 -18.95 -0.18 2.28
N ALA A 315 -18.47 -0.70 3.41
CA ALA A 315 -19.10 -1.84 4.08
C ALA A 315 -20.56 -1.55 4.50
N ARG A 316 -20.83 -0.34 5.01
CA ARG A 316 -22.19 0.07 5.42
C ARG A 316 -23.13 0.28 4.22
N SER A 317 -22.62 0.76 3.09
CA SER A 317 -23.45 1.11 1.92
C SER A 317 -23.74 -0.05 0.97
N ALA A 318 -23.01 -1.17 1.10
CA ALA A 318 -23.02 -2.24 0.09
C ALA A 318 -23.97 -3.40 0.43
N GLY A 319 -24.57 -3.46 1.62
CA GLY A 319 -25.48 -4.55 2.01
C GLY A 319 -24.87 -5.94 1.77
N ASN A 320 -25.53 -6.77 0.97
CA ASN A 320 -25.07 -8.11 0.64
C ASN A 320 -23.87 -8.15 -0.32
N GLU A 321 -23.51 -7.01 -0.97
CA GLU A 321 -22.43 -6.92 -1.95
C GLU A 321 -21.11 -6.44 -1.34
N GLN A 322 -20.96 -6.50 -0.01
CA GLN A 322 -19.83 -5.92 0.72
C GLN A 322 -18.46 -6.37 0.20
N ALA A 323 -18.29 -7.64 -0.11
CA ALA A 323 -17.01 -8.16 -0.63
C ALA A 323 -16.68 -7.59 -2.01
N ARG A 324 -17.67 -7.49 -2.91
CA ARG A 324 -17.52 -6.93 -4.26
C ARG A 324 -17.32 -5.41 -4.24
N ALA A 325 -18.00 -4.72 -3.32
CA ALA A 325 -17.84 -3.28 -3.11
C ALA A 325 -16.45 -2.94 -2.56
N SER A 326 -15.93 -3.74 -1.62
CA SER A 326 -14.55 -3.62 -1.15
C SER A 326 -13.54 -3.85 -2.27
N ALA A 327 -13.79 -4.80 -3.17
CA ALA A 327 -12.96 -5.01 -4.35
C ALA A 327 -12.96 -3.77 -5.28
N GLY A 328 -14.11 -3.13 -5.48
CA GLY A 328 -14.22 -1.87 -6.22
C GLY A 328 -13.44 -0.71 -5.57
N TYR A 329 -13.56 -0.59 -4.25
CA TYR A 329 -12.81 0.40 -3.47
C TYR A 329 -11.30 0.24 -3.61
N PHE A 330 -10.79 -1.00 -3.46
CA PHE A 330 -9.37 -1.28 -3.62
C PHE A 330 -8.89 -1.14 -5.07
N LEU A 331 -9.73 -1.47 -6.05
CA LEU A 331 -9.40 -1.22 -7.46
C LEU A 331 -9.13 0.26 -7.70
N MET A 332 -10.00 1.16 -7.20
CA MET A 332 -9.79 2.60 -7.29
C MET A 332 -8.53 3.06 -6.53
N ALA A 333 -8.28 2.49 -5.35
CA ALA A 333 -7.07 2.78 -4.58
C ALA A 333 -5.80 2.41 -5.38
N TYR A 334 -5.73 1.22 -5.97
CA TYR A 334 -4.58 0.78 -6.75
C TYR A 334 -4.43 1.54 -8.08
N LEU A 335 -5.53 1.94 -8.73
CA LEU A 335 -5.48 2.83 -9.89
C LEU A 335 -4.88 4.19 -9.52
N GLY A 336 -5.27 4.76 -8.38
CA GLY A 336 -4.66 5.97 -7.84
C GLY A 336 -3.17 5.81 -7.55
N PHE A 337 -2.79 4.66 -6.98
CA PHE A 337 -1.41 4.32 -6.61
C PHE A 337 -0.47 4.19 -7.81
N SER A 338 -0.99 4.01 -9.04
CA SER A 338 -0.20 3.76 -10.25
C SER A 338 -0.38 4.81 -11.34
N VAL A 339 -1.60 5.02 -11.84
CA VAL A 339 -1.83 5.82 -13.05
C VAL A 339 -1.37 7.28 -12.92
N PRO A 340 -1.79 8.06 -11.89
CA PRO A 340 -1.33 9.43 -11.73
C PRO A 340 0.18 9.53 -11.54
N VAL A 341 0.77 8.52 -10.92
CA VAL A 341 2.22 8.46 -10.64
C VAL A 341 3.02 8.25 -11.92
N ILE A 342 2.58 7.36 -12.82
CA ILE A 342 3.20 7.17 -14.14
C ILE A 342 3.13 8.47 -14.95
N VAL A 343 1.95 9.13 -14.96
CA VAL A 343 1.80 10.42 -15.64
C VAL A 343 2.75 11.47 -15.06
N THR A 344 2.91 11.50 -13.74
CA THR A 344 3.86 12.40 -13.07
C THR A 344 5.28 12.12 -13.50
N GLY A 345 5.70 10.86 -13.54
CA GLY A 345 7.03 10.46 -14.02
C GLY A 345 7.29 10.92 -15.47
N LEU A 346 6.29 10.79 -16.34
CA LEU A 346 6.38 11.27 -17.73
C LEU A 346 6.54 12.80 -17.79
N ILE A 347 5.80 13.55 -16.97
CA ILE A 347 5.90 15.00 -16.93
C ILE A 347 7.27 15.43 -16.35
N VAL A 348 7.79 14.74 -15.33
CA VAL A 348 9.12 15.01 -14.78
C VAL A 348 10.17 14.89 -15.87
N ASP A 349 10.17 13.79 -16.62
CA ASP A 349 11.21 13.54 -17.65
C ASP A 349 11.13 14.49 -18.85
N ARG A 350 9.92 15.00 -19.20
CA ARG A 350 9.75 15.88 -20.36
C ARG A 350 9.77 17.37 -20.04
N TYR A 351 9.27 17.75 -18.88
CA TYR A 351 8.98 19.15 -18.55
C TYR A 351 9.55 19.59 -17.20
N GLY A 352 10.21 18.67 -16.49
CA GLY A 352 10.84 18.93 -15.20
C GLY A 352 9.93 18.75 -13.98
N THR A 353 10.58 18.71 -12.84
CA THR A 353 9.97 18.38 -11.55
C THR A 353 8.90 19.39 -11.12
N SER A 354 9.15 20.70 -11.33
CA SER A 354 8.22 21.76 -10.88
C SER A 354 6.86 21.64 -11.55
N LEU A 355 6.82 21.51 -12.89
CA LEU A 355 5.55 21.38 -13.61
C LEU A 355 4.80 20.10 -13.21
N ALA A 356 5.53 18.98 -13.04
CA ALA A 356 4.96 17.71 -12.62
C ALA A 356 4.26 17.82 -11.26
N PHE A 357 4.89 18.47 -10.28
CA PHE A 357 4.30 18.65 -8.95
C PHE A 357 3.10 19.60 -8.97
N TYR A 358 3.15 20.69 -9.73
CA TYR A 358 1.98 21.58 -9.87
C TYR A 358 0.81 20.89 -10.59
N ALA A 359 1.08 20.13 -11.66
CA ALA A 359 0.05 19.37 -12.37
C ALA A 359 -0.59 18.29 -11.46
N PHE A 360 0.21 17.60 -10.67
CA PHE A 360 -0.30 16.64 -9.69
C PHE A 360 -1.10 17.32 -8.56
N GLY A 361 -0.67 18.50 -8.10
CA GLY A 361 -1.43 19.32 -7.13
C GLY A 361 -2.78 19.75 -7.67
N LEU A 362 -2.85 20.16 -8.96
CA LEU A 362 -4.11 20.47 -9.63
C LEU A 362 -5.02 19.23 -9.71
N PHE A 363 -4.48 18.06 -10.04
CA PHE A 363 -5.23 16.80 -10.02
C PHE A 363 -5.84 16.51 -8.64
N LEU A 364 -5.06 16.68 -7.55
CA LEU A 364 -5.56 16.48 -6.18
C LEU A 364 -6.65 17.49 -5.82
N LEU A 365 -6.45 18.76 -6.18
CA LEU A 365 -7.41 19.84 -5.91
C LEU A 365 -8.73 19.60 -6.64
N LEU A 366 -8.68 19.29 -7.94
CA LEU A 366 -9.87 18.97 -8.72
C LEU A 366 -10.60 17.73 -8.19
N GLY A 367 -9.86 16.68 -7.84
CA GLY A 367 -10.41 15.49 -7.19
C GLY A 367 -11.13 15.81 -5.89
N ALA A 368 -10.52 16.61 -5.02
CA ALA A 368 -11.12 17.05 -3.77
C ALA A 368 -12.38 17.89 -3.99
N LEU A 369 -12.34 18.86 -4.92
CA LEU A 369 -13.51 19.70 -5.27
C LEU A 369 -14.69 18.86 -5.79
N ILE A 370 -14.44 17.88 -6.66
CA ILE A 370 -15.47 16.95 -7.15
C ILE A 370 -16.10 16.16 -6.00
N LEU A 371 -15.26 15.65 -5.07
CA LEU A 371 -15.73 14.87 -3.92
C LEU A 371 -16.57 15.72 -2.96
N PHE A 372 -16.18 16.95 -2.67
CA PHE A 372 -16.95 17.85 -1.83
C PHE A 372 -18.24 18.32 -2.53
N GLY A 373 -18.17 18.72 -3.80
CA GLY A 373 -19.31 19.20 -4.59
C GLY A 373 -20.41 18.14 -4.76
N SER A 374 -20.03 16.87 -4.94
CA SER A 374 -20.98 15.76 -5.06
C SER A 374 -21.85 15.53 -3.81
N GLN A 375 -21.38 15.98 -2.65
CA GLN A 375 -22.11 15.91 -1.37
C GLN A 375 -23.07 17.09 -1.17
N PHE A 376 -22.74 18.27 -1.70
CA PHE A 376 -23.63 19.44 -1.62
C PHE A 376 -24.92 19.24 -2.40
N ASN A 377 -24.87 18.67 -3.61
CA ASN A 377 -26.04 18.37 -4.43
C ASN A 377 -27.00 17.35 -3.79
N LEU A 378 -26.53 16.54 -2.82
CA LEU A 378 -27.38 15.59 -2.07
C LEU A 378 -28.13 16.25 -0.93
N ALA A 379 -27.54 17.24 -0.29
CA ALA A 379 -28.18 17.96 0.81
C ALA A 379 -29.35 18.84 0.27
N THR A 380 -29.13 19.49 -0.90
CA THR A 380 -30.14 20.33 -1.57
C THR A 380 -31.33 19.52 -2.10
N ASN A 381 -31.08 18.36 -2.73
CA ASN A 381 -32.17 17.50 -3.22
C ASN A 381 -32.97 16.81 -2.10
N ARG A 382 -32.44 16.63 -0.90
CA ARG A 382 -33.21 16.11 0.24
C ARG A 382 -34.14 17.16 0.83
N ASN A 383 -33.75 18.42 0.83
CA ASN A 383 -34.59 19.49 1.37
C ASN A 383 -35.75 19.86 0.41
N SER A 384 -35.57 19.69 -0.89
CA SER A 384 -36.64 19.94 -1.88
C SER A 384 -37.75 18.87 -1.91
N HIS A 385 -37.58 17.72 -1.26
CA HIS A 385 -38.61 16.68 -1.13
C HIS A 385 -39.40 16.75 0.20
N PHE A 386 -39.07 17.68 1.10
CA PHE A 386 -39.84 17.92 2.33
C PHE A 386 -40.72 19.18 2.25
N ASP A 387 -40.66 19.93 1.14
CA ASP A 387 -41.44 21.15 0.93
C ASP A 387 -42.60 20.95 -0.08
N VAL A 388 -43.14 19.71 -0.20
CA VAL A 388 -44.35 19.43 -0.99
C VAL A 388 -45.39 18.69 -0.16
#